data_3427517976a442ef134db8b72692376c
#
_entry.id   3427517976a442ef134db8b72692376c
#
_cell.length_a   1.000
_cell.length_b   1.000
_cell.length_c   1.000
_cell.angle_alpha   90.00
_cell.angle_beta   90.00
_cell.angle_gamma   90.00
#
_symmetry.space_group_name_H-M   'P 1'
#
loop_
_entity.id
_entity.type
_entity.pdbx_description
1 polymer ?
#
loop_
_entity_poly.entity_id
_entity_poly.type
_entity_poly.pdbx_seq_one_letter_code
_entity_poly.pdbx_strand_id
1 'polypeptide(L)'
;GTFNVYRRTPGAASATQVTHHTKQPVRFLSIAADGRLCYGFDGEIYTLVPGGEPRKVNISIVSDKSDKDLIRQIKSSGATEMALSPNGKEVAFVLRGDVYVTSVDYKTTKQVTNTPCQERGVDFAPDGRSLVYASERGDLWQLYTSVIVRKDEKLFTYATELKEERLTNSEAASFQPQYSPDGKEVAFLENRAAIRVINLKTKAVRTVMDAKYQYSYSDGDQWFRWSPDSKWILSDFIGIGGWNNKDVVLLNADGKGEMVNLTESGYTDGNAKWVLGGKA
;
A
#
# COMPACT_ATOMS: atom_id res chain seq x y z
N GLY A 1 17.26 13.06 5.10
CA GLY A 1 16.66 14.39 5.06
C GLY A 1 15.95 14.62 3.73
N THR A 2 14.98 15.50 3.74
CA THR A 2 14.17 15.83 2.55
C THR A 2 14.95 16.72 1.61
N PHE A 3 14.88 16.49 0.29
CA PHE A 3 15.48 17.38 -0.70
C PHE A 3 14.75 18.71 -0.74
N ASN A 4 15.51 19.80 -0.56
CA ASN A 4 15.04 21.17 -0.66
C ASN A 4 15.83 21.95 -1.70
N VAL A 5 15.37 23.15 -2.10
CA VAL A 5 16.09 24.04 -2.99
C VAL A 5 17.12 24.83 -2.20
N TYR A 6 18.34 24.89 -2.73
CA TYR A 6 19.45 25.68 -2.21
C TYR A 6 19.96 26.62 -3.29
N ARG A 7 20.37 27.82 -2.89
CA ARG A 7 21.05 28.80 -3.73
C ARG A 7 22.50 28.91 -3.30
N ARG A 8 23.40 28.87 -4.26
CA ARG A 8 24.82 29.13 -4.03
C ARG A 8 25.36 30.16 -5.02
N THR A 9 26.01 31.19 -4.53
CA THR A 9 26.74 32.15 -5.37
C THR A 9 28.09 31.54 -5.75
N PRO A 10 28.54 31.66 -7.03
CA PRO A 10 29.88 31.22 -7.41
C PRO A 10 30.93 31.82 -6.49
N GLY A 11 31.85 30.99 -5.96
CA GLY A 11 32.88 31.39 -5.00
C GLY A 11 32.46 31.40 -3.53
N ALA A 12 31.19 31.29 -3.21
CA ALA A 12 30.75 31.21 -1.80
C ALA A 12 31.11 29.85 -1.15
N ALA A 13 31.49 29.87 0.12
CA ALA A 13 31.85 28.66 0.87
C ALA A 13 30.63 27.77 1.17
N SER A 14 29.43 28.37 1.30
CA SER A 14 28.21 27.66 1.66
C SER A 14 27.02 28.01 0.73
N ALA A 15 26.03 27.12 0.68
CA ALA A 15 24.76 27.35 0.05
C ALA A 15 23.71 27.81 1.06
N THR A 16 22.79 28.66 0.62
CA THR A 16 21.64 29.12 1.42
C THR A 16 20.43 28.29 1.07
N GLN A 17 19.75 27.75 2.06
CA GLN A 17 18.49 27.02 1.87
C GLN A 17 17.38 28.01 1.49
N VAL A 18 16.59 27.64 0.49
CA VAL A 18 15.52 28.49 -0.09
C VAL A 18 14.13 27.95 0.21
N THR A 19 13.99 26.63 0.30
CA THR A 19 12.73 25.98 0.69
C THR A 19 12.92 25.13 1.95
N HIS A 20 11.87 25.01 2.78
CA HIS A 20 11.94 24.35 4.09
C HIS A 20 10.89 23.23 4.25
N HIS A 21 10.69 22.46 3.19
CA HIS A 21 9.79 21.30 3.23
C HIS A 21 10.39 20.19 4.08
N THR A 22 9.55 19.49 4.86
CA THR A 22 9.98 18.51 5.85
C THR A 22 9.59 17.06 5.54
N LYS A 23 8.54 16.86 4.72
CA LYS A 23 8.00 15.52 4.46
C LYS A 23 8.44 14.95 3.12
N GLN A 24 8.16 15.64 2.03
CA GLN A 24 8.41 15.17 0.65
C GLN A 24 9.59 15.92 0.01
N PRO A 25 10.26 15.32 -0.97
CA PRO A 25 11.34 15.97 -1.69
C PRO A 25 10.80 16.98 -2.72
N VAL A 26 11.50 18.11 -2.87
CA VAL A 26 11.31 19.01 -4.01
C VAL A 26 11.86 18.36 -5.28
N ARG A 27 11.11 18.45 -6.39
CA ARG A 27 11.48 17.88 -7.70
C ARG A 27 11.21 18.87 -8.83
N PHE A 28 11.78 18.60 -9.99
CA PHE A 28 11.50 19.32 -11.25
C PHE A 28 11.69 20.84 -11.14
N LEU A 29 12.75 21.25 -10.44
CA LEU A 29 13.06 22.68 -10.28
C LEU A 29 13.36 23.35 -11.62
N SER A 30 12.70 24.47 -11.87
CA SER A 30 13.00 25.40 -12.97
C SER A 30 13.07 26.84 -12.46
N ILE A 31 13.71 27.70 -13.22
CA ILE A 31 13.86 29.14 -12.90
C ILE A 31 13.46 29.98 -14.10
N ALA A 32 12.66 31.00 -13.89
CA ALA A 32 12.28 31.98 -14.88
C ALA A 32 13.32 33.12 -14.99
N ALA A 33 13.27 33.91 -16.05
CA ALA A 33 14.19 35.02 -16.27
C ALA A 33 14.14 36.09 -15.16
N ASP A 34 13.02 36.23 -14.48
CA ASP A 34 12.82 37.15 -13.34
C ASP A 34 13.32 36.57 -12.01
N GLY A 35 13.91 35.36 -12.02
CA GLY A 35 14.41 34.67 -10.85
C GLY A 35 13.36 33.91 -10.07
N ARG A 36 12.11 33.89 -10.54
CA ARG A 36 11.04 33.08 -9.93
C ARG A 36 11.33 31.58 -10.14
N LEU A 37 11.20 30.80 -9.06
CA LEU A 37 11.31 29.36 -9.11
C LEU A 37 9.95 28.72 -9.35
N CYS A 38 9.95 27.61 -10.08
CA CYS A 38 8.82 26.70 -10.19
C CYS A 38 9.31 25.27 -9.91
N TYR A 39 8.59 24.51 -9.10
CA TYR A 39 8.98 23.15 -8.71
C TYR A 39 7.78 22.31 -8.34
N GLY A 40 7.96 20.98 -8.41
CA GLY A 40 7.02 19.99 -7.90
C GLY A 40 7.30 19.70 -6.43
N PHE A 41 6.25 19.62 -5.63
CA PHE A 41 6.30 19.19 -4.24
C PHE A 41 4.96 18.53 -3.89
N ASP A 42 5.02 17.30 -3.34
CA ASP A 42 3.85 16.55 -2.89
C ASP A 42 2.74 16.43 -3.96
N GLY A 43 3.15 16.05 -5.19
CA GLY A 43 2.22 15.91 -6.32
C GLY A 43 1.67 17.20 -6.90
N GLU A 44 2.04 18.35 -6.35
CA GLU A 44 1.52 19.67 -6.70
C GLU A 44 2.62 20.58 -7.28
N ILE A 45 2.22 21.64 -7.96
CA ILE A 45 3.13 22.65 -8.50
C ILE A 45 3.18 23.86 -7.59
N TYR A 46 4.39 24.30 -7.29
CA TYR A 46 4.66 25.50 -6.48
C TYR A 46 5.45 26.53 -7.25
N THR A 47 5.20 27.79 -6.94
CA THR A 47 6.04 28.90 -7.35
C THR A 47 6.60 29.64 -6.15
N LEU A 48 7.81 30.19 -6.30
CA LEU A 48 8.49 30.96 -5.27
C LEU A 48 9.20 32.15 -5.91
N VAL A 49 8.79 33.35 -5.54
CA VAL A 49 9.50 34.58 -5.91
C VAL A 49 10.73 34.75 -5.03
N PRO A 50 11.82 35.38 -5.52
CA PRO A 50 13.01 35.65 -4.71
C PRO A 50 12.63 36.38 -3.39
N GLY A 51 13.01 35.79 -2.24
CA GLY A 51 12.74 36.35 -0.91
C GLY A 51 11.30 36.24 -0.40
N GLY A 52 10.42 35.54 -1.14
CA GLY A 52 9.03 35.31 -0.74
C GLY A 52 8.81 33.91 -0.18
N GLU A 53 7.55 33.56 0.05
CA GLU A 53 7.11 32.24 0.50
C GLU A 53 6.61 31.38 -0.66
N PRO A 54 6.77 30.05 -0.58
CA PRO A 54 6.21 29.12 -1.56
C PRO A 54 4.69 29.27 -1.70
N ARG A 55 4.20 29.34 -2.92
CA ARG A 55 2.78 29.38 -3.23
C ARG A 55 2.40 28.23 -4.15
N LYS A 56 1.42 27.43 -3.72
CA LYS A 56 0.82 26.40 -4.55
C LYS A 56 0.11 27.04 -5.75
N VAL A 57 0.32 26.47 -6.93
CA VAL A 57 -0.40 26.87 -8.16
C VAL A 57 -1.76 26.20 -8.16
N ASN A 58 -2.82 26.99 -8.07
CA ASN A 58 -4.16 26.47 -8.24
C ASN A 58 -4.45 26.23 -9.72
N ILE A 59 -4.56 24.97 -10.11
CA ILE A 59 -4.88 24.54 -11.46
C ILE A 59 -6.37 24.21 -11.49
N SER A 60 -7.12 24.94 -12.32
CA SER A 60 -8.52 24.63 -12.60
C SER A 60 -8.62 24.19 -14.08
N ILE A 61 -9.12 23.00 -14.29
CA ILE A 61 -9.38 22.46 -15.62
C ILE A 61 -10.89 22.57 -15.87
N VAL A 62 -11.27 23.45 -16.78
CA VAL A 62 -12.67 23.53 -17.25
C VAL A 62 -12.77 22.66 -18.50
N SER A 63 -13.65 21.67 -18.48
CA SER A 63 -13.91 20.79 -19.60
C SER A 63 -15.38 20.86 -19.97
N ASP A 64 -15.66 21.03 -21.26
CA ASP A 64 -17.01 20.96 -21.81
C ASP A 64 -17.55 19.51 -21.95
N LYS A 65 -16.73 18.52 -21.56
CA LYS A 65 -17.17 17.11 -21.54
C LYS A 65 -18.19 16.95 -20.43
N SER A 66 -19.41 16.61 -20.80
CA SER A 66 -20.39 16.17 -19.83
C SER A 66 -19.91 14.84 -19.20
N ASP A 67 -19.85 14.78 -17.87
CA ASP A 67 -19.44 13.61 -17.08
C ASP A 67 -20.35 12.37 -17.25
N LYS A 68 -21.16 12.35 -18.30
CA LYS A 68 -22.17 11.31 -18.55
C LYS A 68 -21.69 10.16 -19.41
N ASP A 69 -20.53 10.28 -20.03
CA ASP A 69 -20.05 9.26 -20.94
C ASP A 69 -19.15 8.25 -20.24
N LEU A 70 -19.73 7.14 -19.85
CA LEU A 70 -18.99 5.95 -19.45
C LEU A 70 -18.12 5.48 -20.62
N ILE A 71 -16.81 5.74 -20.53
CA ILE A 71 -15.85 5.22 -21.51
C ILE A 71 -15.58 3.76 -21.17
N ARG A 72 -16.13 2.84 -21.94
CA ARG A 72 -15.79 1.42 -21.85
C ARG A 72 -14.47 1.17 -22.56
N GLN A 73 -13.48 0.67 -21.84
CA GLN A 73 -12.19 0.30 -22.41
C GLN A 73 -11.90 -1.18 -22.12
N ILE A 74 -11.45 -1.89 -23.15
CA ILE A 74 -10.92 -3.25 -22.98
C ILE A 74 -9.42 -3.10 -22.69
N LYS A 75 -8.97 -3.60 -21.54
CA LYS A 75 -7.56 -3.67 -21.15
C LYS A 75 -7.13 -5.13 -21.11
N SER A 76 -6.03 -5.44 -21.79
CA SER A 76 -5.44 -6.78 -21.83
C SER A 76 -4.15 -6.90 -21.02
N SER A 77 -3.71 -5.81 -20.39
CA SER A 77 -2.47 -5.77 -19.61
C SER A 77 -2.47 -4.60 -18.61
N GLY A 78 -1.49 -4.59 -17.72
CA GLY A 78 -1.25 -3.48 -16.79
C GLY A 78 -1.81 -3.70 -15.39
N ALA A 79 -2.46 -4.83 -15.10
CA ALA A 79 -2.73 -5.23 -13.72
C ALA A 79 -1.42 -5.60 -13.02
N THR A 80 -1.18 -5.05 -11.84
CA THR A 80 0.07 -5.22 -11.10
C THR A 80 -0.06 -6.21 -9.94
N GLU A 81 -1.25 -6.39 -9.41
CA GLU A 81 -1.53 -7.21 -8.23
C GLU A 81 -2.92 -7.83 -8.39
N MET A 82 -3.13 -8.99 -7.79
CA MET A 82 -4.42 -9.64 -7.84
C MET A 82 -4.70 -10.50 -6.60
N ALA A 83 -5.98 -10.59 -6.25
CA ALA A 83 -6.50 -11.53 -5.25
C ALA A 83 -7.74 -12.25 -5.80
N LEU A 84 -7.81 -13.55 -5.58
CA LEU A 84 -8.98 -14.35 -5.92
C LEU A 84 -9.98 -14.33 -4.76
N SER A 85 -11.24 -14.12 -5.07
CA SER A 85 -12.29 -14.22 -4.05
C SER A 85 -12.38 -15.63 -3.46
N PRO A 86 -12.79 -15.80 -2.19
CA PRO A 86 -12.85 -17.11 -1.54
C PRO A 86 -13.74 -18.13 -2.25
N ASN A 87 -14.76 -17.66 -2.96
CA ASN A 87 -15.67 -18.51 -3.75
C ASN A 87 -15.18 -18.76 -5.19
N GLY A 88 -14.03 -18.20 -5.59
CA GLY A 88 -13.44 -18.35 -6.92
C GLY A 88 -14.19 -17.64 -8.06
N LYS A 89 -15.19 -16.80 -7.77
CA LYS A 89 -16.03 -16.17 -8.77
C LYS A 89 -15.60 -14.77 -9.21
N GLU A 90 -14.73 -14.13 -8.43
CA GLU A 90 -14.27 -12.78 -8.69
C GLU A 90 -12.75 -12.68 -8.48
N VAL A 91 -12.11 -11.80 -9.23
CA VAL A 91 -10.71 -11.42 -9.06
C VAL A 91 -10.67 -9.92 -8.79
N ALA A 92 -10.12 -9.53 -7.65
CA ALA A 92 -9.71 -8.15 -7.39
C ALA A 92 -8.32 -7.92 -7.96
N PHE A 93 -8.08 -6.75 -8.53
CA PHE A 93 -6.78 -6.39 -9.08
C PHE A 93 -6.57 -4.88 -9.04
N VAL A 94 -5.31 -4.47 -9.11
CA VAL A 94 -4.93 -3.06 -9.20
C VAL A 94 -4.57 -2.73 -10.64
N LEU A 95 -5.16 -1.68 -11.18
CA LEU A 95 -4.88 -1.17 -12.52
C LEU A 95 -4.75 0.36 -12.48
N ARG A 96 -3.56 0.88 -12.83
CA ARG A 96 -3.25 2.32 -12.82
C ARG A 96 -3.46 3.00 -11.45
N GLY A 97 -3.28 2.25 -10.39
CA GLY A 97 -3.42 2.75 -9.02
C GLY A 97 -4.84 2.61 -8.45
N ASP A 98 -5.84 2.21 -9.22
CA ASP A 98 -7.19 1.94 -8.71
C ASP A 98 -7.45 0.44 -8.53
N VAL A 99 -8.30 0.11 -7.56
CA VAL A 99 -8.79 -1.24 -7.30
C VAL A 99 -10.02 -1.53 -8.14
N TYR A 100 -9.99 -2.65 -8.84
CA TYR A 100 -11.08 -3.19 -9.63
C TYR A 100 -11.42 -4.60 -9.19
N VAL A 101 -12.66 -5.01 -9.39
CA VAL A 101 -13.09 -6.41 -9.27
C VAL A 101 -13.75 -6.85 -10.57
N THR A 102 -13.31 -7.98 -11.10
CA THR A 102 -13.90 -8.58 -12.30
C THR A 102 -14.48 -9.96 -12.00
N SER A 103 -15.56 -10.32 -12.66
CA SER A 103 -16.11 -11.67 -12.62
C SER A 103 -15.23 -12.64 -13.41
N VAL A 104 -15.05 -13.85 -12.87
CA VAL A 104 -14.38 -14.95 -13.56
C VAL A 104 -15.27 -15.51 -14.69
N ASP A 105 -16.57 -15.61 -14.43
CA ASP A 105 -17.52 -16.23 -15.36
C ASP A 105 -18.08 -15.26 -16.42
N TYR A 106 -18.13 -13.97 -16.08
CA TYR A 106 -18.78 -12.95 -16.91
C TYR A 106 -17.82 -11.79 -17.19
N LYS A 107 -18.03 -11.10 -18.31
CA LYS A 107 -17.22 -9.92 -18.69
C LYS A 107 -17.65 -8.64 -17.97
N THR A 108 -17.89 -8.74 -16.66
CA THR A 108 -18.33 -7.62 -15.84
C THR A 108 -17.19 -7.23 -14.90
N THR A 109 -16.81 -5.97 -14.97
CA THR A 109 -15.77 -5.39 -14.10
C THR A 109 -16.34 -4.15 -13.40
N LYS A 110 -16.10 -4.04 -12.12
CA LYS A 110 -16.46 -2.89 -11.29
C LYS A 110 -15.20 -2.20 -10.79
N GLN A 111 -15.16 -0.89 -10.94
CA GLN A 111 -14.19 -0.05 -10.25
C GLN A 111 -14.61 0.10 -8.80
N VAL A 112 -13.73 -0.24 -7.87
CA VAL A 112 -13.96 -0.15 -6.42
C VAL A 112 -13.47 1.17 -5.88
N THR A 113 -12.29 1.61 -6.31
CA THR A 113 -11.74 2.92 -5.96
C THR A 113 -11.68 3.82 -7.18
N ASN A 114 -11.84 5.12 -6.98
CA ASN A 114 -11.70 6.15 -8.00
C ASN A 114 -11.16 7.40 -7.33
N THR A 115 -9.87 7.38 -7.05
CA THR A 115 -9.19 8.43 -6.29
C THR A 115 -8.02 8.98 -7.09
N PRO A 116 -7.54 10.18 -6.80
CA PRO A 116 -6.32 10.70 -7.41
C PRO A 116 -5.03 10.06 -6.85
N CYS A 117 -5.17 9.16 -5.88
CA CYS A 117 -4.07 8.48 -5.20
C CYS A 117 -3.84 7.08 -5.76
N GLN A 118 -2.75 6.45 -5.35
CA GLN A 118 -2.48 5.05 -5.69
C GLN A 118 -3.01 4.11 -4.61
N GLU A 119 -3.59 3.01 -5.06
CA GLU A 119 -3.94 1.85 -4.25
C GLU A 119 -3.04 0.66 -4.60
N ARG A 120 -2.72 -0.19 -3.60
CA ARG A 120 -1.90 -1.40 -3.72
C ARG A 120 -2.27 -2.46 -2.71
N GLY A 121 -1.77 -3.69 -2.91
CA GLY A 121 -1.84 -4.76 -1.93
C GLY A 121 -3.27 -5.21 -1.65
N VAL A 122 -4.08 -5.47 -2.68
CA VAL A 122 -5.47 -5.85 -2.50
C VAL A 122 -5.61 -7.30 -2.00
N ASP A 123 -6.50 -7.52 -1.03
CA ASP A 123 -6.89 -8.85 -0.55
C ASP A 123 -8.39 -8.92 -0.23
N PHE A 124 -8.98 -10.12 -0.38
CA PHE A 124 -10.36 -10.40 -0.03
C PHE A 124 -10.50 -10.89 1.41
N ALA A 125 -11.52 -10.40 2.09
CA ALA A 125 -11.97 -11.04 3.32
C ALA A 125 -12.50 -12.45 3.04
N PRO A 126 -12.41 -13.39 4.01
CA PRO A 126 -12.87 -14.78 3.83
C PRO A 126 -14.36 -14.91 3.52
N ASP A 127 -15.18 -13.92 3.84
CA ASP A 127 -16.60 -13.87 3.50
C ASP A 127 -16.87 -13.41 2.06
N GLY A 128 -15.83 -12.95 1.36
CA GLY A 128 -15.91 -12.42 -0.02
C GLY A 128 -16.66 -11.08 -0.13
N ARG A 129 -16.99 -10.42 0.99
CA ARG A 129 -17.81 -9.20 1.01
C ARG A 129 -17.04 -7.94 1.32
N SER A 130 -15.77 -8.09 1.67
CA SER A 130 -14.87 -6.98 1.97
C SER A 130 -13.56 -7.14 1.22
N LEU A 131 -12.99 -6.02 0.85
CA LEU A 131 -11.62 -5.91 0.36
C LEU A 131 -10.81 -5.07 1.34
N VAL A 132 -9.53 -5.37 1.47
CA VAL A 132 -8.55 -4.51 2.11
C VAL A 132 -7.46 -4.16 1.11
N TYR A 133 -6.97 -2.95 1.16
CA TYR A 133 -5.89 -2.45 0.31
C TYR A 133 -5.16 -1.29 1.01
N ALA A 134 -3.93 -1.01 0.57
CA ALA A 134 -3.19 0.18 0.96
C ALA A 134 -3.47 1.31 -0.01
N SER A 135 -3.61 2.54 0.48
CA SER A 135 -3.80 3.74 -0.35
C SER A 135 -2.92 4.89 0.15
N GLU A 136 -2.36 5.63 -0.81
CA GLU A 136 -1.46 6.77 -0.57
C GLU A 136 -2.23 8.08 -0.34
N ARG A 137 -3.20 8.07 0.56
CA ARG A 137 -4.00 9.25 0.88
C ARG A 137 -3.43 9.98 2.10
N GLY A 138 -3.35 11.30 2.02
CA GLY A 138 -2.91 12.15 3.13
C GLY A 138 -1.43 11.97 3.51
N ASP A 139 -0.56 11.96 2.53
CA ASP A 139 0.91 11.93 2.65
C ASP A 139 1.52 10.60 3.12
N LEU A 140 0.72 9.60 3.49
CA LEU A 140 1.20 8.30 3.94
C LEU A 140 0.30 7.17 3.42
N TRP A 141 0.94 6.04 3.13
CA TRP A 141 0.25 4.80 2.84
C TRP A 141 -0.48 4.31 4.09
N GLN A 142 -1.79 4.14 3.98
CA GLN A 142 -2.63 3.61 5.04
C GLN A 142 -3.55 2.53 4.48
N LEU A 143 -4.04 1.65 5.35
CA LEU A 143 -4.97 0.61 4.93
C LEU A 143 -6.39 1.16 4.90
N TYR A 144 -7.12 0.72 3.89
CA TYR A 144 -8.54 0.98 3.69
C TYR A 144 -9.29 -0.32 3.45
N THR A 145 -10.56 -0.33 3.78
CA THR A 145 -11.47 -1.44 3.47
C THR A 145 -12.64 -0.93 2.64
N SER A 146 -13.04 -1.71 1.65
CA SER A 146 -14.30 -1.51 0.93
C SER A 146 -15.23 -2.69 1.18
N VAL A 147 -16.46 -2.42 1.57
CA VAL A 147 -17.43 -3.44 2.01
C VAL A 147 -18.71 -3.31 1.20
N ILE A 148 -19.30 -4.44 0.79
CA ILE A 148 -20.63 -4.49 0.18
C ILE A 148 -21.68 -4.19 1.25
N VAL A 149 -22.43 -3.08 1.08
CA VAL A 149 -23.38 -2.59 2.08
C VAL A 149 -24.62 -3.49 2.18
N ARG A 150 -25.24 -3.80 1.04
CA ARG A 150 -26.49 -4.56 1.01
C ARG A 150 -26.27 -6.03 1.30
N LYS A 151 -27.02 -6.58 2.24
CA LYS A 151 -26.86 -7.97 2.71
C LYS A 151 -27.22 -9.03 1.66
N ASP A 152 -28.13 -8.72 0.76
CA ASP A 152 -28.59 -9.59 -0.32
C ASP A 152 -27.57 -9.65 -1.48
N GLU A 153 -26.71 -8.65 -1.64
CA GLU A 153 -25.66 -8.63 -2.63
C GLU A 153 -24.46 -9.45 -2.18
N LYS A 154 -23.99 -10.39 -3.01
CA LYS A 154 -22.95 -11.36 -2.66
C LYS A 154 -21.63 -11.14 -3.40
N LEU A 155 -21.64 -10.35 -4.45
CA LEU A 155 -20.50 -10.16 -5.36
C LEU A 155 -20.25 -8.66 -5.56
N PHE A 156 -18.99 -8.27 -5.57
CA PHE A 156 -18.57 -6.88 -5.83
C PHE A 156 -19.01 -6.40 -7.22
N THR A 157 -18.91 -7.26 -8.23
CA THR A 157 -19.26 -6.92 -9.62
C THR A 157 -20.70 -6.48 -9.79
N TYR A 158 -21.59 -6.90 -8.91
CA TYR A 158 -23.01 -6.55 -8.92
C TYR A 158 -23.43 -5.67 -7.74
N ALA A 159 -22.53 -5.39 -6.82
CA ALA A 159 -22.85 -4.56 -5.67
C ALA A 159 -23.27 -3.15 -6.12
N THR A 160 -24.41 -2.68 -5.63
CA THR A 160 -24.93 -1.34 -5.97
C THR A 160 -24.34 -0.25 -5.09
N GLU A 161 -23.93 -0.62 -3.87
CA GLU A 161 -23.36 0.30 -2.89
C GLU A 161 -22.17 -0.33 -2.18
N LEU A 162 -21.06 0.39 -2.15
CA LEU A 162 -19.86 0.05 -1.41
C LEU A 162 -19.63 1.12 -0.35
N LYS A 163 -19.21 0.69 0.85
CA LYS A 163 -18.75 1.57 1.91
C LYS A 163 -17.26 1.41 2.08
N GLU A 164 -16.54 2.51 1.96
CA GLU A 164 -15.11 2.56 2.22
C GLU A 164 -14.84 3.13 3.61
N GLU A 165 -13.87 2.54 4.31
CA GLU A 165 -13.40 3.01 5.61
C GLU A 165 -11.89 2.93 5.70
N ARG A 166 -11.26 3.94 6.30
CA ARG A 166 -9.85 3.90 6.66
C ARG A 166 -9.65 2.95 7.83
N LEU A 167 -8.75 1.98 7.69
CA LEU A 167 -8.50 0.96 8.70
C LEU A 167 -7.37 1.34 9.65
N THR A 168 -6.25 1.89 9.12
CA THR A 168 -5.12 2.34 9.92
C THR A 168 -5.01 3.87 9.94
N ASN A 169 -4.54 4.42 11.06
CA ASN A 169 -4.33 5.85 11.24
C ASN A 169 -3.09 6.06 12.12
N SER A 170 -1.92 5.77 11.57
CA SER A 170 -0.63 5.89 12.25
C SER A 170 0.28 6.86 11.50
N GLU A 171 1.36 7.27 12.14
CA GLU A 171 2.43 8.08 11.51
C GLU A 171 3.38 7.22 10.65
N ALA A 172 3.19 5.91 10.66
CA ALA A 172 3.94 4.95 9.86
C ALA A 172 3.14 4.49 8.64
N ALA A 173 3.83 4.24 7.54
CA ALA A 173 3.22 3.72 6.32
C ALA A 173 2.84 2.23 6.46
N SER A 174 1.68 1.85 5.94
CA SER A 174 1.12 0.49 6.00
C SER A 174 1.00 -0.11 4.60
N PHE A 175 1.52 -1.33 4.40
CA PHE A 175 1.60 -2.00 3.10
C PHE A 175 1.17 -3.46 3.17
N GLN A 176 0.88 -4.06 2.00
CA GLN A 176 0.66 -5.49 1.80
C GLN A 176 -0.33 -6.11 2.80
N PRO A 177 -1.55 -5.57 2.96
CA PRO A 177 -2.51 -6.14 3.89
C PRO A 177 -2.95 -7.54 3.47
N GLN A 178 -3.17 -8.43 4.46
CA GLN A 178 -3.74 -9.75 4.27
C GLN A 178 -4.73 -10.06 5.38
N TYR A 179 -5.94 -10.45 5.04
CA TYR A 179 -6.91 -10.93 6.01
C TYR A 179 -6.45 -12.23 6.66
N SER A 180 -6.73 -12.37 7.94
CA SER A 180 -6.67 -13.69 8.58
C SER A 180 -7.76 -14.60 8.01
N PRO A 181 -7.53 -15.93 7.89
CA PRO A 181 -8.53 -16.86 7.39
C PRO A 181 -9.86 -16.88 8.16
N ASP A 182 -9.86 -16.49 9.44
CA ASP A 182 -11.07 -16.35 10.24
C ASP A 182 -11.78 -14.98 10.09
N GLY A 183 -11.20 -14.07 9.30
CA GLY A 183 -11.76 -12.76 8.98
C GLY A 183 -11.78 -11.74 10.12
N LYS A 184 -11.08 -12.00 11.23
CA LYS A 184 -11.12 -11.10 12.39
C LYS A 184 -10.00 -10.07 12.41
N GLU A 185 -8.93 -10.32 11.66
CA GLU A 185 -7.71 -9.54 11.71
C GLU A 185 -7.14 -9.30 10.32
N VAL A 186 -6.27 -8.31 10.22
CA VAL A 186 -5.47 -8.04 9.03
C VAL A 186 -4.00 -7.92 9.44
N ALA A 187 -3.14 -8.73 8.83
CA ALA A 187 -1.70 -8.57 8.92
C ALA A 187 -1.21 -7.61 7.84
N PHE A 188 -0.20 -6.82 8.13
CA PHE A 188 0.38 -5.85 7.20
C PHE A 188 1.83 -5.53 7.54
N LEU A 189 2.54 -4.94 6.60
CA LEU A 189 3.88 -4.41 6.81
C LEU A 189 3.82 -2.94 7.22
N GLU A 190 4.40 -2.61 8.36
CA GLU A 190 4.64 -1.23 8.76
C GLU A 190 6.03 -0.80 8.30
N ASN A 191 6.09 0.32 7.57
CA ASN A 191 7.32 0.84 6.96
C ASN A 191 8.11 -0.21 6.15
N ARG A 192 7.40 -1.15 5.51
CA ARG A 192 7.96 -2.26 4.72
C ARG A 192 8.87 -3.22 5.50
N ALA A 193 8.86 -3.20 6.81
CA ALA A 193 9.78 -3.99 7.63
C ALA A 193 9.06 -4.77 8.74
N ALA A 194 8.36 -4.11 9.65
CA ALA A 194 7.68 -4.80 10.75
C ALA A 194 6.40 -5.47 10.29
N ILE A 195 6.15 -6.70 10.74
CA ILE A 195 4.84 -7.34 10.57
C ILE A 195 3.96 -6.94 11.74
N ARG A 196 2.86 -6.27 11.41
CA ARG A 196 1.82 -5.85 12.34
C ARG A 196 0.53 -6.60 12.08
N VAL A 197 -0.28 -6.74 13.11
CA VAL A 197 -1.64 -7.27 12.99
C VAL A 197 -2.60 -6.33 13.67
N ILE A 198 -3.65 -5.95 12.94
CA ILE A 198 -4.77 -5.15 13.45
C ILE A 198 -6.01 -6.01 13.65
N ASN A 199 -6.63 -5.90 14.82
CA ASN A 199 -7.93 -6.52 15.08
C ASN A 199 -9.04 -5.62 14.50
N LEU A 200 -9.87 -6.18 13.62
CA LEU A 200 -10.88 -5.41 12.89
C LEU A 200 -11.99 -4.83 13.80
N LYS A 201 -12.30 -5.52 14.91
CA LYS A 201 -13.34 -5.08 15.84
C LYS A 201 -12.82 -4.02 16.82
N THR A 202 -11.67 -4.26 17.44
CA THR A 202 -11.12 -3.40 18.50
C THR A 202 -10.22 -2.30 17.98
N LYS A 203 -9.75 -2.43 16.73
CA LYS A 203 -8.73 -1.58 16.08
C LYS A 203 -7.36 -1.61 16.81
N ALA A 204 -7.18 -2.52 17.76
CA ALA A 204 -5.91 -2.72 18.42
C ALA A 204 -4.87 -3.29 17.44
N VAL A 205 -3.68 -2.70 17.44
CA VAL A 205 -2.54 -3.12 16.61
C VAL A 205 -1.48 -3.72 17.51
N ARG A 206 -0.89 -4.85 17.08
CA ARG A 206 0.24 -5.50 17.75
C ARG A 206 1.36 -5.79 16.78
N THR A 207 2.57 -5.91 17.29
CA THR A 207 3.74 -6.36 16.54
C THR A 207 3.81 -7.88 16.58
N VAL A 208 4.02 -8.49 15.42
CA VAL A 208 4.29 -9.92 15.27
C VAL A 208 5.77 -10.16 14.95
N MET A 209 6.35 -9.31 14.12
CA MET A 209 7.78 -9.31 13.86
C MET A 209 8.33 -7.89 13.87
N ASP A 210 9.43 -7.69 14.60
CA ASP A 210 10.10 -6.40 14.71
C ASP A 210 10.83 -6.03 13.40
N ALA A 211 10.83 -4.74 13.07
CA ALA A 211 11.47 -4.19 11.87
C ALA A 211 12.96 -4.52 11.74
N LYS A 212 13.66 -4.74 12.85
CA LYS A 212 15.11 -5.06 12.86
C LYS A 212 15.46 -6.37 12.16
N TYR A 213 14.47 -7.26 11.96
CA TYR A 213 14.66 -8.57 11.34
C TYR A 213 14.36 -8.59 9.83
N GLN A 214 13.89 -7.47 9.30
CA GLN A 214 13.48 -7.37 7.90
C GLN A 214 14.05 -6.13 7.25
N TYR A 215 14.23 -6.22 5.94
CA TYR A 215 14.55 -5.09 5.10
C TYR A 215 13.87 -5.24 3.74
N SER A 216 13.17 -4.22 3.29
CA SER A 216 12.47 -4.20 2.01
C SER A 216 12.85 -2.96 1.20
N TYR A 217 13.20 -3.15 -0.07
CA TYR A 217 13.46 -2.05 -1.02
C TYR A 217 12.21 -1.60 -1.74
N SER A 218 11.27 -2.52 -1.96
CA SER A 218 10.08 -2.28 -2.75
C SER A 218 8.88 -3.06 -2.23
N ASP A 219 7.68 -2.65 -2.67
CA ASP A 219 6.47 -3.37 -2.33
C ASP A 219 6.49 -4.77 -2.95
N GLY A 220 6.12 -5.78 -2.17
CA GLY A 220 6.04 -7.17 -2.60
C GLY A 220 7.34 -7.97 -2.48
N ASP A 221 8.44 -7.40 -2.03
CA ASP A 221 9.69 -8.11 -1.82
C ASP A 221 9.78 -8.80 -0.44
N GLN A 222 8.86 -8.49 0.47
CA GLN A 222 8.67 -9.19 1.74
C GLN A 222 7.49 -10.14 1.63
N TRP A 223 7.72 -11.39 1.99
CA TRP A 223 6.69 -12.41 1.92
C TRP A 223 6.28 -12.87 3.31
N PHE A 224 4.97 -12.93 3.55
CA PHE A 224 4.38 -13.54 4.74
C PHE A 224 3.01 -14.14 4.41
N ARG A 225 2.58 -15.14 5.17
CA ARG A 225 1.29 -15.81 5.00
C ARG A 225 0.72 -16.30 6.32
N TRP A 226 -0.56 -16.09 6.50
CA TRP A 226 -1.31 -16.68 7.59
C TRP A 226 -1.39 -18.20 7.48
N SER A 227 -1.35 -18.89 8.63
CA SER A 227 -1.77 -20.30 8.70
C SER A 227 -3.28 -20.43 8.50
N PRO A 228 -3.78 -21.56 7.99
CA PRO A 228 -5.21 -21.78 7.80
C PRO A 228 -6.06 -21.64 9.07
N ASP A 229 -5.48 -21.88 10.25
CA ASP A 229 -6.14 -21.74 11.55
C ASP A 229 -6.02 -20.34 12.17
N SER A 230 -5.43 -19.38 11.45
CA SER A 230 -5.21 -18.00 11.89
C SER A 230 -4.32 -17.82 13.13
N LYS A 231 -3.57 -18.84 13.54
CA LYS A 231 -2.75 -18.78 14.75
C LYS A 231 -1.30 -18.45 14.50
N TRP A 232 -0.83 -18.66 13.27
CA TRP A 232 0.55 -18.52 12.90
C TRP A 232 0.72 -17.66 11.65
N ILE A 233 1.89 -17.10 11.51
CA ILE A 233 2.34 -16.42 10.28
C ILE A 233 3.69 -17.01 9.89
N LEU A 234 3.78 -17.52 8.65
CA LEU A 234 5.06 -17.79 7.99
C LEU A 234 5.59 -16.50 7.38
N SER A 235 6.87 -16.23 7.50
CA SER A 235 7.50 -15.07 6.90
C SER A 235 8.90 -15.38 6.42
N ASP A 236 9.31 -14.69 5.35
CA ASP A 236 10.72 -14.54 5.04
C ASP A 236 11.40 -13.79 6.18
N PHE A 237 12.65 -14.10 6.46
CA PHE A 237 13.44 -13.55 7.55
C PHE A 237 14.87 -13.30 7.09
N ILE A 238 15.37 -12.11 7.25
CA ILE A 238 16.73 -11.73 6.82
C ILE A 238 17.71 -11.82 8.00
N GLY A 239 17.21 -11.68 9.22
CA GLY A 239 18.04 -11.69 10.41
C GLY A 239 18.79 -10.37 10.64
N ILE A 240 19.57 -10.33 11.70
CA ILE A 240 20.38 -9.17 12.04
C ILE A 240 21.71 -9.25 11.28
N GLY A 241 21.90 -8.32 10.33
CA GLY A 241 23.16 -8.16 9.60
C GLY A 241 23.34 -9.06 8.35
N GLY A 242 22.34 -9.81 7.95
CA GLY A 242 22.38 -10.67 6.76
C GLY A 242 21.65 -10.08 5.55
N TRP A 243 22.35 -9.85 4.44
CA TRP A 243 21.75 -9.34 3.19
C TRP A 243 21.38 -10.44 2.19
N ASN A 244 22.03 -11.57 2.28
CA ASN A 244 22.04 -12.56 1.19
C ASN A 244 21.56 -13.95 1.61
N ASN A 245 21.10 -14.11 2.83
CA ASN A 245 20.63 -15.39 3.32
C ASN A 245 19.28 -15.22 4.00
N LYS A 246 18.22 -15.41 3.24
CA LYS A 246 16.85 -15.41 3.78
C LYS A 246 16.54 -16.81 4.31
N ASP A 247 15.97 -16.85 5.49
CA ASP A 247 15.33 -18.03 6.06
C ASP A 247 13.82 -17.88 6.09
N VAL A 248 13.13 -18.97 6.37
CA VAL A 248 11.69 -18.98 6.65
C VAL A 248 11.49 -19.15 8.15
N VAL A 249 10.69 -18.25 8.72
CA VAL A 249 10.35 -18.30 10.15
C VAL A 249 8.87 -18.48 10.38
N LEU A 250 8.56 -19.12 11.50
CA LEU A 250 7.23 -19.26 12.03
C LEU A 250 7.05 -18.32 13.23
N LEU A 251 6.00 -17.52 13.16
CA LEU A 251 5.66 -16.50 14.13
C LEU A 251 4.28 -16.81 14.73
N ASN A 252 4.14 -16.67 16.05
CA ASN A 252 2.82 -16.72 16.66
C ASN A 252 2.04 -15.44 16.30
N ALA A 253 0.86 -15.59 15.73
CA ALA A 253 0.07 -14.46 15.26
C ALA A 253 -0.42 -13.53 16.38
N ASP A 254 -0.41 -13.97 17.64
CA ASP A 254 -0.73 -13.13 18.81
C ASP A 254 0.44 -12.20 19.21
N GLY A 255 1.59 -12.33 18.55
CA GLY A 255 2.81 -11.55 18.80
C GLY A 255 3.55 -11.95 20.06
N LYS A 256 3.23 -13.12 20.63
CA LYS A 256 3.88 -13.65 21.84
C LYS A 256 4.70 -14.90 21.51
N GLY A 257 5.66 -15.18 22.36
CA GLY A 257 6.55 -16.34 22.20
C GLY A 257 7.74 -16.06 21.31
N GLU A 258 8.56 -17.08 21.13
CA GLU A 258 9.77 -17.00 20.33
C GLU A 258 9.47 -17.27 18.85
N MET A 259 10.19 -16.58 18.00
CA MET A 259 10.22 -16.85 16.56
C MET A 259 10.99 -18.16 16.32
N VAL A 260 10.40 -19.07 15.55
CA VAL A 260 11.03 -20.34 15.19
C VAL A 260 11.59 -20.25 13.79
N ASN A 261 12.91 -20.35 13.63
CA ASN A 261 13.55 -20.50 12.33
C ASN A 261 13.34 -21.92 11.81
N LEU A 262 12.76 -22.06 10.62
CA LEU A 262 12.40 -23.36 10.04
C LEU A 262 13.46 -23.89 9.08
N THR A 263 14.30 -23.03 8.53
CA THR A 263 15.18 -23.43 7.45
C THR A 263 16.68 -23.32 7.77
N GLU A 264 17.15 -22.38 8.52
CA GLU A 264 18.56 -22.21 8.99
C GLU A 264 19.64 -22.98 8.18
N SER A 265 19.53 -22.91 6.82
CA SER A 265 20.24 -23.82 5.92
C SER A 265 21.58 -23.26 5.39
N GLY A 266 21.84 -21.97 5.59
CA GLY A 266 22.94 -21.25 4.95
C GLY A 266 22.70 -20.92 3.46
N TYR A 267 21.54 -21.27 2.92
CA TYR A 267 21.05 -20.88 1.60
C TYR A 267 19.88 -19.92 1.72
N THR A 268 19.53 -19.24 0.62
CA THR A 268 18.37 -18.37 0.59
C THR A 268 17.10 -19.19 0.43
N ASP A 269 16.29 -19.23 1.48
CA ASP A 269 14.97 -19.87 1.52
C ASP A 269 13.87 -18.79 1.61
N GLY A 270 12.73 -19.03 0.96
CA GLY A 270 11.64 -18.04 1.01
C GLY A 270 10.37 -18.52 0.32
N ASN A 271 9.32 -17.70 0.39
CA ASN A 271 8.02 -17.96 -0.22
C ASN A 271 7.37 -19.29 0.21
N ALA A 272 7.58 -19.70 1.44
CA ALA A 272 7.02 -20.93 1.99
C ALA A 272 5.49 -20.89 2.00
N LYS A 273 4.85 -22.04 1.81
CA LYS A 273 3.39 -22.15 1.70
C LYS A 273 2.87 -23.23 2.63
N TRP A 274 1.74 -22.94 3.22
CA TRP A 274 0.96 -23.95 3.93
C TRP A 274 0.34 -24.94 2.95
N VAL A 275 0.46 -26.22 3.22
CA VAL A 275 -0.14 -27.30 2.44
C VAL A 275 -0.97 -28.22 3.34
N LEU A 276 -1.79 -29.08 2.75
CA LEU A 276 -2.64 -30.04 3.45
C LEU A 276 -3.50 -29.43 4.59
N GLY A 277 -4.02 -28.21 4.38
CA GLY A 277 -4.80 -27.51 5.37
C GLY A 277 -4.00 -27.14 6.64
N GLY A 278 -2.70 -26.89 6.49
CA GLY A 278 -1.81 -26.53 7.60
C GLY A 278 -1.25 -27.72 8.40
N LYS A 279 -1.33 -28.92 7.85
CA LYS A 279 -0.73 -30.12 8.45
C LYS A 279 0.73 -30.33 8.03
N ALA A 280 1.18 -29.59 7.05
CA ALA A 280 2.56 -29.53 6.58
C ALA A 280 2.85 -28.15 6.00
#